data_04773321a57452f9a42b7e55946a2ea9
#
_entry.id   04773321a57452f9a42b7e55946a2ea9
#
_cell.length_a   1.000
_cell.length_b   1.000
_cell.length_c   1.000
_cell.angle_alpha   90.00
_cell.angle_beta   90.00
_cell.angle_gamma   90.00
#
_symmetry.space_group_name_H-M   'P 1'
#
loop_
_entity.id
_entity.type
_entity.pdbx_description
1 polymer ?
#
loop_
_entity_poly.entity_id
_entity_poly.type
_entity_poly.pdbx_seq_one_letter_code
_entity_poly.pdbx_strand_id
1 'polypeptide(L)'
;MVNETKYGIISDVHRDPRIVPATIDVLKGLGAQKLLLNGDIGEHQRTLEASQAYVAVILDAVGKSGLEAHVQPGSHETVGAFQPVLDHFKSRYSNIISAFDVPKVEARDHHLVFLPGSDFTMRGEYQFGNDGKLSSGLYLPVERELLHYREIIHQILVGEKRFQGFLRYSNMDDLRSLVNEAEKTIVICHVPRRFDVLEGAVDMAYFAERADGSLFPGVVAEAMIRQQHGDVSESQMRRIAAADGLTFKVENRGNEDLRDLYAELGITKAVSGHFHESGHNAHDRLVRPVQEGTLVNELYWNTGQLDSGQTGILTVRDGKVSYQNVRLQDHLR
;
A
#
# COMPACT_ATOMS: atom_id res chain seq x y z
N MET A 1 27.80 3.48 20.90
CA MET A 1 27.38 2.75 19.70
C MET A 1 26.23 3.54 19.09
N VAL A 2 26.33 3.89 17.81
CA VAL A 2 25.26 4.58 17.09
C VAL A 2 24.12 3.58 16.93
N ASN A 3 22.93 3.90 17.43
CA ASN A 3 21.75 3.06 17.28
C ASN A 3 21.18 3.32 15.88
N GLU A 4 21.40 2.39 14.96
CA GLU A 4 20.86 2.44 13.61
C GLU A 4 20.01 1.19 13.39
N THR A 5 18.78 1.38 12.90
CA THR A 5 17.90 0.28 12.52
C THR A 5 17.57 0.38 11.04
N LYS A 6 17.72 -0.74 10.32
CA LYS A 6 17.43 -0.85 8.89
C LYS A 6 16.25 -1.78 8.64
N TYR A 7 15.24 -1.24 7.97
CA TYR A 7 14.03 -1.95 7.57
C TYR A 7 14.06 -2.18 6.05
N GLY A 8 13.99 -3.43 5.62
CA GLY A 8 13.72 -3.78 4.23
C GLY A 8 12.22 -3.67 3.96
N ILE A 9 11.83 -3.02 2.88
CA ILE A 9 10.42 -2.79 2.54
C ILE A 9 10.01 -3.73 1.40
N ILE A 10 8.88 -4.41 1.53
CA ILE A 10 8.27 -5.23 0.47
C ILE A 10 6.83 -4.75 0.31
N SER A 11 6.44 -4.42 -0.91
CA SER A 11 5.14 -3.87 -1.26
C SER A 11 4.79 -4.19 -2.71
N ASP A 12 3.51 -4.22 -3.05
CA ASP A 12 3.02 -4.27 -4.42
C ASP A 12 3.54 -5.49 -5.20
N VAL A 13 3.21 -6.68 -4.70
CA VAL A 13 3.50 -7.99 -5.31
C VAL A 13 2.23 -8.54 -5.96
N HIS A 14 2.06 -8.35 -7.27
CA HIS A 14 0.82 -8.68 -7.98
C HIS A 14 0.96 -9.84 -8.98
N ARG A 15 2.18 -10.15 -9.45
CA ARG A 15 2.39 -11.11 -10.54
C ARG A 15 3.03 -12.40 -10.09
N ASP A 16 4.17 -12.32 -9.41
CA ASP A 16 4.95 -13.49 -9.04
C ASP A 16 5.45 -13.42 -7.60
N PRO A 17 4.79 -14.10 -6.65
CA PRO A 17 5.20 -14.10 -5.26
C PRO A 17 6.56 -14.79 -5.03
N ARG A 18 7.05 -15.56 -6.02
CA ARG A 18 8.34 -16.28 -5.94
C ARG A 18 9.56 -15.36 -6.02
N ILE A 19 9.38 -14.09 -6.37
CA ILE A 19 10.43 -13.07 -6.32
C ILE A 19 10.82 -12.70 -4.88
N VAL A 20 9.92 -12.89 -3.92
CA VAL A 20 10.08 -12.43 -2.53
C VAL A 20 11.29 -13.08 -1.82
N PRO A 21 11.57 -14.39 -1.91
CA PRO A 21 12.77 -14.95 -1.30
C PRO A 21 14.06 -14.27 -1.76
N ALA A 22 14.24 -14.09 -3.07
CA ALA A 22 15.42 -13.42 -3.63
C ALA A 22 15.49 -11.94 -3.19
N THR A 23 14.34 -11.26 -3.11
CA THR A 23 14.27 -9.89 -2.58
C THR A 23 14.76 -9.82 -1.14
N ILE A 24 14.32 -10.73 -0.28
CA ILE A 24 14.74 -10.79 1.12
C ILE A 24 16.26 -11.00 1.21
N ASP A 25 16.82 -11.87 0.39
CA ASP A 25 18.28 -12.11 0.38
C ASP A 25 19.05 -10.84 -0.03
N VAL A 26 18.58 -10.11 -1.04
CA VAL A 26 19.15 -8.81 -1.43
C VAL A 26 19.06 -7.81 -0.29
N LEU A 27 17.89 -7.65 0.33
CA LEU A 27 17.70 -6.72 1.44
C LEU A 27 18.59 -7.07 2.65
N LYS A 28 18.72 -8.36 2.99
CA LYS A 28 19.66 -8.85 4.02
C LYS A 28 21.10 -8.52 3.67
N GLY A 29 21.49 -8.75 2.42
CA GLY A 29 22.84 -8.42 1.92
C GLY A 29 23.16 -6.92 2.04
N LEU A 30 22.15 -6.06 1.93
CA LEU A 30 22.26 -4.60 2.12
C LEU A 30 22.15 -4.17 3.59
N GLY A 31 21.96 -5.12 4.50
CA GLY A 31 21.99 -4.92 5.95
C GLY A 31 20.62 -4.67 6.57
N ALA A 32 19.52 -5.02 5.92
CA ALA A 32 18.20 -5.02 6.55
C ALA A 32 18.19 -5.94 7.77
N GLN A 33 17.70 -5.43 8.89
CA GLN A 33 17.60 -6.12 10.17
C GLN A 33 16.17 -6.58 10.45
N LYS A 34 15.20 -5.91 9.84
CA LYS A 34 13.77 -6.16 9.96
C LYS A 34 13.11 -5.97 8.59
N LEU A 35 11.89 -6.48 8.44
CA LEU A 35 11.09 -6.33 7.23
C LEU A 35 9.78 -5.60 7.54
N LEU A 36 9.34 -4.78 6.60
CA LEU A 36 8.01 -4.18 6.58
C LEU A 36 7.32 -4.60 5.29
N LEU A 37 6.25 -5.37 5.42
CA LEU A 37 5.38 -5.74 4.31
C LEU A 37 4.25 -4.72 4.26
N ASN A 38 4.37 -3.75 3.34
CA ASN A 38 3.54 -2.54 3.30
C ASN A 38 2.37 -2.67 2.33
N GLY A 39 1.63 -3.78 2.40
CA GLY A 39 0.41 -3.99 1.63
C GLY A 39 0.63 -4.46 0.19
N ASP A 40 -0.48 -4.87 -0.42
CA ASP A 40 -0.54 -5.46 -1.75
C ASP A 40 0.46 -6.62 -1.93
N ILE A 41 0.48 -7.49 -0.91
CA ILE A 41 1.20 -8.77 -0.91
C ILE A 41 0.25 -9.94 -1.14
N GLY A 42 -0.96 -9.65 -1.54
CA GLY A 42 -2.01 -10.58 -1.96
C GLY A 42 -2.59 -10.14 -3.29
N GLU A 43 -3.04 -11.10 -4.08
CA GLU A 43 -3.65 -10.82 -5.37
C GLU A 43 -4.89 -11.70 -5.57
N HIS A 44 -5.93 -11.13 -6.16
CA HIS A 44 -7.13 -11.85 -6.53
C HIS A 44 -6.82 -12.90 -7.60
N GLN A 45 -6.92 -14.16 -7.20
CA GLN A 45 -6.81 -15.28 -8.10
C GLN A 45 -8.22 -15.81 -8.47
N ARG A 46 -8.28 -16.82 -9.34
CA ARG A 46 -9.56 -17.38 -9.80
C ARG A 46 -10.39 -18.03 -8.68
N THR A 47 -9.74 -18.51 -7.61
CA THR A 47 -10.39 -19.09 -6.46
C THR A 47 -9.80 -18.54 -5.16
N LEU A 48 -10.56 -18.65 -4.07
CA LEU A 48 -10.11 -18.23 -2.75
C LEU A 48 -8.83 -19.00 -2.34
N GLU A 49 -8.80 -20.31 -2.59
CA GLU A 49 -7.66 -21.16 -2.26
C GLU A 49 -6.39 -20.72 -3.03
N ALA A 50 -6.55 -20.32 -4.29
CA ALA A 50 -5.44 -19.81 -5.08
C ALA A 50 -4.93 -18.46 -4.56
N SER A 51 -5.83 -17.57 -4.13
CA SER A 51 -5.47 -16.30 -3.47
C SER A 51 -4.77 -16.54 -2.13
N GLN A 52 -5.24 -17.49 -1.33
CA GLN A 52 -4.58 -17.89 -0.09
C GLN A 52 -3.20 -18.50 -0.34
N ALA A 53 -3.08 -19.36 -1.36
CA ALA A 53 -1.79 -19.95 -1.73
C ALA A 53 -0.78 -18.89 -2.19
N TYR A 54 -1.25 -17.80 -2.85
CA TYR A 54 -0.43 -16.68 -3.23
C TYR A 54 0.21 -15.99 -2.01
N VAL A 55 -0.61 -15.59 -1.06
CA VAL A 55 -0.16 -14.99 0.21
C VAL A 55 0.76 -15.94 0.98
N ALA A 56 0.44 -17.25 0.99
CA ALA A 56 1.21 -18.26 1.70
C ALA A 56 2.66 -18.36 1.22
N VAL A 57 2.90 -18.23 -0.10
CA VAL A 57 4.27 -18.24 -0.66
C VAL A 57 5.10 -17.08 -0.09
N ILE A 58 4.51 -15.91 0.01
CA ILE A 58 5.18 -14.71 0.54
C ILE A 58 5.46 -14.87 2.04
N LEU A 59 4.45 -15.22 2.82
CA LEU A 59 4.59 -15.34 4.27
C LEU A 59 5.52 -16.49 4.70
N ASP A 60 5.57 -17.58 3.94
CA ASP A 60 6.53 -18.66 4.18
C ASP A 60 7.98 -18.19 3.96
N ALA A 61 8.21 -17.42 2.89
CA ALA A 61 9.52 -16.83 2.63
C ALA A 61 9.95 -15.86 3.74
N VAL A 62 9.02 -15.00 4.18
CA VAL A 62 9.23 -14.06 5.28
C VAL A 62 9.52 -14.79 6.58
N GLY A 63 8.73 -15.81 6.93
CA GLY A 63 8.94 -16.62 8.12
C GLY A 63 10.31 -17.30 8.13
N LYS A 64 10.70 -17.91 7.01
CA LYS A 64 12.01 -18.58 6.83
C LYS A 64 13.19 -17.61 6.86
N SER A 65 12.98 -16.33 6.60
CA SER A 65 14.05 -15.33 6.63
C SER A 65 14.67 -15.16 8.02
N GLY A 66 13.89 -15.41 9.08
CA GLY A 66 14.25 -15.21 10.47
C GLY A 66 14.33 -13.73 10.89
N LEU A 67 14.12 -12.77 9.95
CA LEU A 67 14.02 -11.36 10.30
C LEU A 67 12.64 -11.07 10.91
N GLU A 68 12.60 -10.23 11.94
CA GLU A 68 11.34 -9.68 12.45
C GLU A 68 10.62 -8.96 11.31
N ALA A 69 9.37 -9.31 11.06
CA ALA A 69 8.61 -8.81 9.94
C ALA A 69 7.23 -8.32 10.39
N HIS A 70 6.96 -7.04 10.15
CA HIS A 70 5.64 -6.46 10.37
C HIS A 70 4.86 -6.50 9.07
N VAL A 71 3.66 -7.06 9.13
CA VAL A 71 2.85 -7.37 7.95
C VAL A 71 1.50 -6.65 8.05
N GLN A 72 1.18 -5.88 7.04
CA GLN A 72 -0.13 -5.27 6.86
C GLN A 72 -0.67 -5.49 5.45
N PRO A 73 -2.00 -5.54 5.28
CA PRO A 73 -2.62 -5.58 3.95
C PRO A 73 -2.63 -4.18 3.32
N GLY A 74 -2.76 -4.15 2.00
CA GLY A 74 -3.01 -2.95 1.20
C GLY A 74 -4.40 -2.96 0.59
N SER A 75 -4.46 -2.72 -0.72
CA SER A 75 -5.70 -2.55 -1.47
C SER A 75 -6.19 -3.81 -2.17
N HIS A 76 -5.33 -4.78 -2.40
CA HIS A 76 -5.65 -6.01 -3.15
C HIS A 76 -6.02 -7.19 -2.25
N GLU A 77 -5.74 -7.14 -0.97
CA GLU A 77 -6.10 -8.21 -0.05
C GLU A 77 -7.59 -8.21 0.28
N THR A 78 -8.13 -9.41 0.49
CA THR A 78 -9.43 -9.61 1.12
C THR A 78 -9.25 -10.36 2.43
N VAL A 79 -10.16 -10.17 3.37
CA VAL A 79 -10.10 -10.87 4.67
C VAL A 79 -10.00 -12.37 4.49
N GLY A 80 -10.86 -12.94 3.66
CA GLY A 80 -10.89 -14.38 3.44
C GLY A 80 -9.61 -14.95 2.84
N ALA A 81 -8.92 -14.17 1.99
CA ALA A 81 -7.66 -14.60 1.38
C ALA A 81 -6.45 -14.37 2.29
N PHE A 82 -6.44 -13.29 3.06
CA PHE A 82 -5.27 -12.83 3.79
C PHE A 82 -5.24 -13.30 5.25
N GLN A 83 -6.31 -13.02 6.02
CA GLN A 83 -6.29 -13.21 7.46
C GLN A 83 -6.05 -14.67 7.90
N PRO A 84 -6.73 -15.70 7.34
CA PRO A 84 -6.48 -17.08 7.74
C PRO A 84 -5.05 -17.54 7.46
N VAL A 85 -4.46 -17.04 6.38
CA VAL A 85 -3.08 -17.35 6.02
C VAL A 85 -2.10 -16.66 6.97
N LEU A 86 -2.32 -15.37 7.25
CA LEU A 86 -1.51 -14.63 8.22
C LEU A 86 -1.54 -15.30 9.60
N ASP A 87 -2.70 -15.68 10.10
CA ASP A 87 -2.84 -16.35 11.40
C ASP A 87 -2.14 -17.71 11.43
N HIS A 88 -2.24 -18.48 10.34
CA HIS A 88 -1.48 -19.73 10.20
C HIS A 88 0.04 -19.48 10.29
N PHE A 89 0.55 -18.53 9.54
CA PHE A 89 2.00 -18.29 9.50
C PHE A 89 2.52 -17.63 10.80
N LYS A 90 1.75 -16.78 11.46
CA LYS A 90 2.06 -16.27 12.80
C LYS A 90 2.17 -17.39 13.84
N SER A 91 1.33 -18.41 13.75
CA SER A 91 1.42 -19.56 14.66
C SER A 91 2.65 -20.42 14.41
N ARG A 92 3.16 -20.43 13.18
CA ARG A 92 4.31 -21.21 12.75
C ARG A 92 5.65 -20.48 12.91
N TYR A 93 5.66 -19.17 12.73
CA TYR A 93 6.86 -18.34 12.71
C TYR A 93 6.71 -17.16 13.67
N SER A 94 7.49 -17.18 14.75
CA SER A 94 7.44 -16.12 15.78
C SER A 94 7.96 -14.76 15.33
N ASN A 95 8.62 -14.69 14.18
CA ASN A 95 9.13 -13.46 13.58
C ASN A 95 8.11 -12.72 12.70
N ILE A 96 6.92 -13.28 12.45
CA ILE A 96 5.83 -12.62 11.72
C ILE A 96 4.90 -11.93 12.71
N ILE A 97 4.72 -10.63 12.57
CA ILE A 97 3.90 -9.78 13.43
C ILE A 97 2.83 -9.10 12.57
N SER A 98 1.57 -9.26 12.94
CA SER A 98 0.47 -8.56 12.29
C SER A 98 0.38 -7.11 12.77
N ALA A 99 0.27 -6.18 11.85
CA ALA A 99 0.03 -4.77 12.16
C ALA A 99 -1.34 -4.53 12.81
N PHE A 100 -2.29 -5.46 12.71
CA PHE A 100 -3.55 -5.38 13.45
C PHE A 100 -3.36 -5.68 14.93
N ASP A 101 -2.46 -6.63 15.27
CA ASP A 101 -2.20 -6.98 16.67
C ASP A 101 -1.25 -5.97 17.32
N VAL A 102 -0.31 -5.44 16.53
CA VAL A 102 0.71 -4.49 16.97
C VAL A 102 0.69 -3.27 16.03
N PRO A 103 -0.30 -2.36 16.19
CA PRO A 103 -0.45 -1.21 15.30
C PRO A 103 0.64 -0.14 15.52
N LYS A 104 1.40 -0.24 16.59
CA LYS A 104 2.52 0.63 16.92
C LYS A 104 3.70 -0.16 17.46
N VAL A 105 4.88 0.12 16.95
CA VAL A 105 6.15 -0.38 17.47
C VAL A 105 6.94 0.78 18.04
N GLU A 106 7.26 0.70 19.31
CA GLU A 106 8.07 1.72 20.00
C GLU A 106 9.51 1.25 20.10
N ALA A 107 10.39 1.89 19.33
CA ALA A 107 11.82 1.79 19.50
C ALA A 107 12.34 2.98 20.33
N ARG A 108 13.59 2.92 20.73
CA ARG A 108 14.19 3.96 21.59
C ARG A 108 14.15 5.35 20.96
N ASP A 109 14.43 5.44 19.67
CA ASP A 109 14.62 6.68 18.94
C ASP A 109 13.56 6.95 17.87
N HIS A 110 12.63 6.00 17.64
CA HIS A 110 11.53 6.15 16.70
C HIS A 110 10.35 5.25 17.02
N HIS A 111 9.20 5.60 16.45
CA HIS A 111 7.99 4.78 16.50
C HIS A 111 7.56 4.46 15.06
N LEU A 112 7.25 3.20 14.79
CA LEU A 112 6.52 2.82 13.59
C LEU A 112 5.04 2.77 13.93
N VAL A 113 4.21 3.45 13.17
CA VAL A 113 2.75 3.39 13.29
C VAL A 113 2.19 2.85 11.98
N PHE A 114 1.47 1.74 12.08
CA PHE A 114 0.90 1.04 10.93
C PHE A 114 -0.54 1.48 10.70
N LEU A 115 -0.88 1.68 9.45
CA LEU A 115 -2.23 1.96 9.00
C LEU A 115 -2.64 0.90 7.96
N PRO A 116 -3.14 -0.27 8.43
CA PRO A 116 -3.45 -1.40 7.55
C PRO A 116 -4.58 -1.09 6.59
N GLY A 117 -4.47 -1.69 5.40
CA GLY A 117 -5.46 -1.53 4.37
C GLY A 117 -5.28 -0.26 3.54
N SER A 118 -6.29 0.06 2.78
CA SER A 118 -6.36 1.26 1.96
C SER A 118 -7.63 2.02 2.32
N ASP A 119 -7.61 3.33 2.12
CA ASP A 119 -8.82 4.11 2.33
C ASP A 119 -9.83 3.87 1.20
N PHE A 120 -11.10 4.06 1.52
CA PHE A 120 -12.20 3.80 0.61
C PHE A 120 -12.18 4.66 -0.66
N THR A 121 -11.67 5.86 -0.60
CA THR A 121 -11.65 6.77 -1.76
C THR A 121 -10.84 6.24 -2.92
N MET A 122 -9.88 5.37 -2.66
CA MET A 122 -9.01 4.78 -3.66
C MET A 122 -9.50 3.43 -4.19
N ARG A 123 -10.67 2.96 -3.76
CA ARG A 123 -11.25 1.64 -4.07
C ARG A 123 -10.35 0.47 -3.69
N GLY A 124 -9.37 0.71 -2.84
CA GLY A 124 -8.59 -0.35 -2.28
C GLY A 124 -9.26 -0.81 -1.00
N GLU A 125 -9.55 -2.07 -0.90
CA GLU A 125 -10.38 -2.56 0.17
C GLU A 125 -9.80 -3.82 0.75
N TYR A 126 -9.20 -3.67 1.89
CA TYR A 126 -9.10 -4.78 2.79
C TYR A 126 -10.47 -4.96 3.44
N GLN A 127 -11.18 -5.97 3.00
CA GLN A 127 -12.52 -6.27 3.51
C GLN A 127 -12.41 -7.07 4.78
N PHE A 128 -12.74 -6.45 5.91
CA PHE A 128 -12.99 -7.23 7.10
C PHE A 128 -14.34 -7.95 6.96
N GLY A 129 -14.31 -9.26 7.09
CA GLY A 129 -15.50 -10.02 7.41
C GLY A 129 -15.98 -9.74 8.84
N ASN A 130 -16.81 -10.60 9.41
CA ASN A 130 -17.49 -10.44 10.72
C ASN A 130 -16.58 -10.51 11.96
N ASP A 131 -15.34 -10.06 11.91
CA ASP A 131 -14.40 -10.13 13.02
C ASP A 131 -14.42 -8.92 13.96
N GLY A 132 -15.38 -8.03 13.78
CA GLY A 132 -15.67 -6.93 14.71
C GLY A 132 -14.78 -5.69 14.54
N LYS A 133 -13.78 -5.71 13.65
CA LYS A 133 -13.02 -4.51 13.26
C LYS A 133 -13.38 -4.10 11.85
N LEU A 134 -13.70 -2.83 11.68
CA LEU A 134 -13.97 -2.25 10.37
C LEU A 134 -12.66 -1.74 9.76
N SER A 135 -12.40 -2.08 8.49
CA SER A 135 -11.37 -1.42 7.69
C SER A 135 -11.89 -0.11 7.11
N SER A 136 -11.03 0.67 6.50
CA SER A 136 -11.48 1.79 5.67
C SER A 136 -12.45 1.29 4.60
N GLY A 137 -13.56 1.97 4.41
CA GLY A 137 -14.54 1.55 3.41
C GLY A 137 -15.87 2.28 3.48
N LEU A 138 -16.74 1.96 2.52
CA LEU A 138 -18.12 2.42 2.48
C LEU A 138 -19.01 1.35 3.11
N TYR A 139 -19.67 1.72 4.19
CA TYR A 139 -20.59 0.85 4.92
C TYR A 139 -22.01 1.40 4.83
N LEU A 140 -22.96 0.51 4.75
CA LEU A 140 -24.38 0.82 4.73
C LEU A 140 -25.02 0.24 5.98
N PRO A 141 -25.77 1.03 6.75
CA PRO A 141 -26.54 0.52 7.86
C PRO A 141 -27.72 -0.30 7.31
N VAL A 142 -27.76 -1.58 7.64
CA VAL A 142 -28.82 -2.50 7.30
C VAL A 142 -29.34 -3.10 8.58
N GLU A 143 -30.54 -2.71 8.98
CA GLU A 143 -31.15 -3.10 10.27
C GLU A 143 -30.29 -2.66 11.46
N ARG A 144 -29.53 -3.58 12.08
CA ARG A 144 -28.66 -3.31 13.23
C ARG A 144 -27.17 -3.56 12.93
N GLU A 145 -26.86 -3.86 11.67
CA GLU A 145 -25.49 -4.20 11.24
C GLU A 145 -24.96 -3.14 10.29
N LEU A 146 -23.64 -2.98 10.28
CA LEU A 146 -22.94 -2.24 9.25
C LEU A 146 -22.39 -3.27 8.27
N LEU A 147 -22.91 -3.28 7.04
CA LEU A 147 -22.44 -4.15 5.99
C LEU A 147 -21.61 -3.36 4.98
N HIS A 148 -20.50 -3.96 4.59
CA HIS A 148 -19.68 -3.35 3.54
C HIS A 148 -20.47 -3.27 2.23
N TYR A 149 -20.36 -2.14 1.53
CA TYR A 149 -21.10 -1.86 0.30
C TYR A 149 -21.09 -3.03 -0.71
N ARG A 150 -19.96 -3.71 -0.89
CA ARG A 150 -19.84 -4.83 -1.82
C ARG A 150 -20.65 -6.06 -1.41
N GLU A 151 -20.85 -6.27 -0.14
CA GLU A 151 -21.60 -7.44 0.36
C GLU A 151 -23.09 -7.33 0.02
N ILE A 152 -23.60 -6.10 -0.08
CA ILE A 152 -25.03 -5.84 -0.23
C ILE A 152 -25.41 -5.18 -1.54
N ILE A 153 -24.43 -4.77 -2.37
CA ILE A 153 -24.72 -4.06 -3.62
C ILE A 153 -25.71 -4.80 -4.51
N HIS A 154 -25.58 -6.12 -4.61
CA HIS A 154 -26.49 -6.93 -5.41
C HIS A 154 -27.92 -6.88 -4.88
N GLN A 155 -28.10 -7.01 -3.57
CA GLN A 155 -29.42 -6.97 -2.93
C GLN A 155 -30.07 -5.57 -3.06
N ILE A 156 -29.24 -4.52 -3.09
CA ILE A 156 -29.72 -3.16 -3.34
C ILE A 156 -30.18 -3.01 -4.80
N LEU A 157 -29.37 -3.48 -5.73
CA LEU A 157 -29.67 -3.37 -7.17
C LEU A 157 -30.93 -4.14 -7.58
N VAL A 158 -31.21 -5.27 -6.97
CA VAL A 158 -32.44 -6.05 -7.21
C VAL A 158 -33.62 -5.59 -6.35
N GLY A 159 -33.43 -4.56 -5.52
CA GLY A 159 -34.52 -3.97 -4.72
C GLY A 159 -34.94 -4.79 -3.50
N GLU A 160 -34.17 -5.81 -3.12
CA GLU A 160 -34.44 -6.65 -1.95
C GLU A 160 -34.18 -5.92 -0.64
N LYS A 161 -33.23 -4.98 -0.63
CA LYS A 161 -32.89 -4.17 0.54
C LYS A 161 -32.96 -2.69 0.23
N ARG A 162 -33.46 -1.92 1.20
CA ARG A 162 -33.45 -0.44 1.20
C ARG A 162 -32.53 0.02 2.31
N PHE A 163 -31.80 1.09 2.07
CA PHE A 163 -30.96 1.74 3.08
C PHE A 163 -31.26 3.26 3.12
N GLN A 164 -31.02 3.84 4.28
CA GLN A 164 -31.16 5.30 4.48
C GLN A 164 -29.76 5.92 4.62
N GLY A 165 -29.13 6.19 3.50
CA GLY A 165 -27.78 6.74 3.49
C GLY A 165 -26.69 5.70 3.60
N PHE A 166 -25.47 6.15 3.77
CA PHE A 166 -24.28 5.31 3.95
C PHE A 166 -23.33 5.96 4.94
N LEU A 167 -22.54 5.13 5.60
CA LEU A 167 -21.47 5.54 6.48
C LEU A 167 -20.14 5.19 5.82
N ARG A 168 -19.30 6.20 5.64
CA ARG A 168 -17.89 5.98 5.32
C ARG A 168 -17.14 5.71 6.60
N TYR A 169 -16.44 4.60 6.67
CA TYR A 169 -15.55 4.28 7.76
C TYR A 169 -14.09 4.35 7.29
N SER A 170 -13.23 4.90 8.13
CA SER A 170 -11.79 4.92 7.90
C SER A 170 -11.07 4.67 9.21
N ASN A 171 -10.01 3.87 9.19
CA ASN A 171 -9.14 3.64 10.33
C ASN A 171 -8.08 4.76 10.50
N MET A 172 -8.10 5.80 9.69
CA MET A 172 -7.15 6.91 9.78
C MET A 172 -7.19 7.60 11.15
N ASP A 173 -8.38 7.71 11.75
CA ASP A 173 -8.53 8.32 13.07
C ASP A 173 -7.79 7.55 14.18
N ASP A 174 -7.44 6.29 13.96
CA ASP A 174 -6.62 5.52 14.89
C ASP A 174 -5.24 6.19 15.08
N LEU A 175 -4.73 6.91 14.09
CA LEU A 175 -3.49 7.67 14.20
C LEU A 175 -3.52 8.65 15.38
N ARG A 176 -4.66 9.26 15.69
CA ARG A 176 -4.79 10.21 16.82
C ARG A 176 -4.43 9.58 18.16
N SER A 177 -4.75 8.31 18.33
CA SER A 177 -4.45 7.56 19.55
C SER A 177 -3.05 6.93 19.55
N LEU A 178 -2.49 6.66 18.38
CA LEU A 178 -1.20 6.00 18.20
C LEU A 178 -0.02 7.00 18.17
N VAL A 179 -0.26 8.22 17.67
CA VAL A 179 0.78 9.26 17.55
C VAL A 179 0.80 10.15 18.79
N ASN A 180 1.78 9.91 19.66
CA ASN A 180 2.02 10.71 20.85
C ASN A 180 3.34 11.52 20.80
N GLU A 181 4.27 11.13 19.92
CA GLU A 181 5.55 11.81 19.68
C GLU A 181 5.74 11.89 18.15
N ALA A 182 5.15 12.92 17.54
CA ALA A 182 5.11 13.05 16.08
C ALA A 182 6.51 13.11 15.44
N GLU A 183 7.45 13.76 16.10
CA GLU A 183 8.84 13.90 15.65
C GLU A 183 9.60 12.56 15.59
N LYS A 184 9.17 11.56 16.38
CA LYS A 184 9.71 10.20 16.33
C LYS A 184 8.89 9.26 15.46
N THR A 185 7.67 9.66 15.09
CA THR A 185 6.73 8.79 14.37
C THR A 185 7.05 8.70 12.89
N ILE A 186 7.05 7.46 12.40
CA ILE A 186 7.11 7.10 10.98
C ILE A 186 5.83 6.31 10.69
N VAL A 187 4.99 6.83 9.81
CA VAL A 187 3.76 6.13 9.43
C VAL A 187 4.04 5.19 8.27
N ILE A 188 3.64 3.93 8.42
CA ILE A 188 3.69 2.91 7.39
C ILE A 188 2.25 2.72 6.89
N CYS A 189 1.97 3.26 5.72
CA CYS A 189 0.64 3.26 5.11
C CYS A 189 0.77 2.87 3.64
N HIS A 190 -0.06 1.94 3.17
CA HIS A 190 0.00 1.53 1.77
C HIS A 190 -0.33 2.69 0.83
N VAL A 191 -1.44 3.39 1.07
CA VAL A 191 -1.84 4.56 0.29
C VAL A 191 -1.15 5.82 0.84
N PRO A 192 -0.47 6.62 0.00
CA PRO A 192 0.14 7.87 0.44
C PRO A 192 -0.91 8.96 0.70
N ARG A 193 -0.56 9.92 1.55
CA ARG A 193 -1.32 11.16 1.65
C ARG A 193 -1.28 11.93 0.33
N ARG A 194 -2.28 12.79 0.06
CA ARG A 194 -2.32 13.65 -1.12
C ARG A 194 -1.29 14.78 -1.04
N PHE A 195 -0.68 15.07 -2.20
CA PHE A 195 0.13 16.23 -2.47
C PHE A 195 -0.52 17.11 -3.54
N ASP A 196 -0.05 18.36 -3.68
CA ASP A 196 -0.61 19.32 -4.64
C ASP A 196 0.37 19.63 -5.78
N VAL A 197 1.53 18.97 -5.78
CA VAL A 197 2.57 19.07 -6.82
C VAL A 197 2.69 17.70 -7.47
N LEU A 198 2.54 17.63 -8.78
CA LEU A 198 2.50 16.36 -9.51
C LEU A 198 3.89 15.76 -9.69
N GLU A 199 4.83 16.55 -10.19
CA GLU A 199 6.17 16.08 -10.54
C GLU A 199 6.96 15.68 -9.29
N GLY A 200 7.40 14.41 -9.27
CA GLY A 200 8.22 13.88 -8.19
C GLY A 200 7.44 13.47 -6.94
N ALA A 201 6.13 13.67 -6.89
CA ALA A 201 5.31 13.29 -5.74
C ALA A 201 5.15 11.77 -5.61
N VAL A 202 4.95 11.30 -4.38
CA VAL A 202 4.75 9.86 -4.05
C VAL A 202 3.33 9.37 -4.38
N ASP A 203 2.41 10.26 -4.71
CA ASP A 203 0.99 9.99 -4.95
C ASP A 203 0.55 10.30 -6.39
N MET A 204 1.49 10.40 -7.30
CA MET A 204 1.19 10.55 -8.73
C MET A 204 0.64 9.24 -9.27
N ALA A 205 -0.52 9.30 -9.91
CA ALA A 205 -1.18 8.16 -10.53
C ALA A 205 -1.41 8.41 -12.03
N TYR A 206 -1.21 7.36 -12.84
CA TYR A 206 -1.56 7.33 -14.26
C TYR A 206 -2.77 6.42 -14.48
N PHE A 207 -3.84 6.97 -15.00
CA PHE A 207 -5.10 6.25 -15.17
C PHE A 207 -5.85 6.71 -16.40
N ALA A 208 -6.83 5.88 -16.82
CA ALA A 208 -7.81 6.21 -17.82
C ALA A 208 -9.18 6.35 -17.17
N GLU A 209 -9.89 7.42 -17.46
CA GLU A 209 -11.21 7.73 -16.93
C GLU A 209 -12.25 7.65 -18.04
N ARG A 210 -13.40 7.01 -17.77
CA ARG A 210 -14.58 7.02 -18.63
C ARG A 210 -15.50 8.21 -18.30
N ALA A 211 -16.39 8.51 -19.23
CA ALA A 211 -17.39 9.57 -19.08
C ALA A 211 -18.34 9.34 -17.87
N ASP A 212 -18.52 8.09 -17.43
CA ASP A 212 -19.29 7.72 -16.24
C ASP A 212 -18.50 7.85 -14.93
N GLY A 213 -17.24 8.32 -15.01
CA GLY A 213 -16.35 8.46 -13.85
C GLY A 213 -15.65 7.16 -13.44
N SER A 214 -15.83 6.05 -14.17
CA SER A 214 -15.09 4.82 -13.86
C SER A 214 -13.61 4.97 -14.23
N LEU A 215 -12.74 4.43 -13.34
CA LEU A 215 -11.29 4.54 -13.47
C LEU A 215 -10.66 3.19 -13.77
N PHE A 216 -9.62 3.22 -14.59
CA PHE A 216 -8.80 2.06 -14.94
C PHE A 216 -7.33 2.45 -14.81
N PRO A 217 -6.44 1.57 -14.30
CA PRO A 217 -5.00 1.82 -14.40
C PRO A 217 -4.60 2.13 -15.83
N GLY A 218 -3.84 3.21 -16.03
CA GLY A 218 -3.49 3.68 -17.39
C GLY A 218 -2.76 2.61 -18.19
N VAL A 219 -1.82 1.89 -17.55
CA VAL A 219 -1.07 0.79 -18.17
C VAL A 219 -1.98 -0.37 -18.61
N VAL A 220 -3.07 -0.64 -17.89
CA VAL A 220 -4.05 -1.67 -18.27
C VAL A 220 -4.84 -1.22 -19.48
N ALA A 221 -5.32 0.03 -19.49
CA ALA A 221 -6.03 0.61 -20.62
C ALA A 221 -5.15 0.62 -21.89
N GLU A 222 -3.88 0.99 -21.76
CA GLU A 222 -2.92 0.92 -22.86
C GLU A 222 -2.73 -0.52 -23.39
N ALA A 223 -2.56 -1.48 -22.48
CA ALA A 223 -2.38 -2.88 -22.85
C ALA A 223 -3.60 -3.42 -23.61
N MET A 224 -4.82 -3.06 -23.18
CA MET A 224 -6.06 -3.43 -23.89
C MET A 224 -6.10 -2.84 -25.31
N ILE A 225 -5.73 -1.56 -25.46
CA ILE A 225 -5.69 -0.91 -26.78
C ILE A 225 -4.63 -1.57 -27.67
N ARG A 226 -3.43 -1.85 -27.16
CA ARG A 226 -2.37 -2.54 -27.92
C ARG A 226 -2.78 -3.96 -28.31
N GLN A 227 -3.49 -4.66 -27.46
CA GLN A 227 -4.00 -6.00 -27.77
C GLN A 227 -4.97 -5.99 -28.97
N GLN A 228 -5.79 -4.94 -29.07
CA GLN A 228 -6.79 -4.82 -30.14
C GLN A 228 -6.25 -4.21 -31.44
N HIS A 229 -5.31 -3.25 -31.34
CA HIS A 229 -4.87 -2.42 -32.44
C HIS A 229 -3.39 -2.60 -32.80
N GLY A 230 -2.67 -3.47 -32.12
CA GLY A 230 -1.25 -3.67 -32.29
C GLY A 230 -0.39 -2.59 -31.67
N ASP A 231 0.85 -2.48 -32.11
CA ASP A 231 1.76 -1.45 -31.60
C ASP A 231 1.41 -0.09 -32.23
N VAL A 232 0.84 0.78 -31.41
CA VAL A 232 0.38 2.11 -31.77
C VAL A 232 1.23 3.19 -31.09
N SER A 233 1.43 4.32 -31.78
CA SER A 233 2.09 5.48 -31.20
C SER A 233 1.24 6.10 -30.07
N GLU A 234 1.86 6.89 -29.20
CA GLU A 234 1.14 7.57 -28.09
C GLU A 234 -0.03 8.43 -28.61
N SER A 235 0.16 9.16 -29.71
CA SER A 235 -0.90 9.97 -30.32
C SER A 235 -2.05 9.15 -30.88
N GLN A 236 -1.78 7.95 -31.41
CA GLN A 236 -2.79 6.99 -31.83
C GLN A 236 -3.50 6.38 -30.61
N MET A 237 -2.75 6.00 -29.59
CA MET A 237 -3.27 5.49 -28.33
C MET A 237 -4.32 6.44 -27.74
N ARG A 238 -3.98 7.72 -27.60
CA ARG A 238 -4.90 8.75 -27.09
C ARG A 238 -6.15 8.93 -27.96
N ARG A 239 -6.02 8.84 -29.30
CA ARG A 239 -7.17 8.93 -30.22
C ARG A 239 -8.09 7.72 -30.10
N ILE A 240 -7.53 6.51 -30.02
CA ILE A 240 -8.31 5.28 -29.85
C ILE A 240 -9.03 5.33 -28.50
N ALA A 241 -8.32 5.63 -27.43
CA ALA A 241 -8.90 5.79 -26.10
C ALA A 241 -10.08 6.79 -26.12
N ALA A 242 -9.90 7.96 -26.73
CA ALA A 242 -10.97 8.97 -26.83
C ALA A 242 -12.19 8.46 -27.62
N ALA A 243 -11.99 7.68 -28.70
CA ALA A 243 -13.07 7.05 -29.43
C ALA A 243 -13.85 6.03 -28.61
N ASP A 244 -13.17 5.36 -27.68
CA ASP A 244 -13.75 4.40 -26.71
C ASP A 244 -14.26 5.08 -25.43
N GLY A 245 -14.31 6.42 -25.40
CA GLY A 245 -14.78 7.21 -24.26
C GLY A 245 -13.84 7.20 -23.06
N LEU A 246 -12.55 6.92 -23.27
CA LEU A 246 -11.51 6.94 -22.26
C LEU A 246 -10.64 8.21 -22.39
N THR A 247 -10.30 8.81 -21.29
CA THR A 247 -9.33 9.92 -21.21
C THR A 247 -8.19 9.55 -20.28
N PHE A 248 -6.96 9.51 -20.81
CA PHE A 248 -5.77 9.31 -19.99
C PHE A 248 -5.42 10.56 -19.20
N LYS A 249 -5.15 10.37 -17.91
CA LYS A 249 -4.83 11.42 -16.97
C LYS A 249 -3.62 11.03 -16.09
N VAL A 250 -2.91 12.05 -15.65
CA VAL A 250 -1.89 11.94 -14.60
C VAL A 250 -2.24 12.97 -13.53
N GLU A 251 -2.49 12.54 -12.32
CA GLU A 251 -2.92 13.42 -11.22
C GLU A 251 -2.34 12.93 -9.89
N ASN A 252 -2.27 13.84 -8.91
CA ASN A 252 -2.09 13.46 -7.52
C ASN A 252 -3.37 12.79 -7.01
N ARG A 253 -3.29 11.55 -6.56
CA ARG A 253 -4.45 10.73 -6.16
C ARG A 253 -4.33 10.18 -4.75
N GLY A 254 -3.37 10.69 -3.98
CA GLY A 254 -3.25 10.37 -2.57
C GLY A 254 -4.47 10.79 -1.75
N ASN A 255 -4.54 10.32 -0.53
CA ASN A 255 -5.67 10.53 0.36
C ASN A 255 -5.65 11.94 0.97
N GLU A 256 -6.75 12.70 0.79
CA GLU A 256 -6.90 14.07 1.28
C GLU A 256 -7.08 14.11 2.80
N ASP A 257 -7.91 13.21 3.35
CA ASP A 257 -8.14 13.14 4.79
C ASP A 257 -6.85 12.81 5.53
N LEU A 258 -6.02 11.93 4.93
CA LEU A 258 -4.70 11.58 5.47
C LEU A 258 -3.72 12.76 5.40
N ARG A 259 -3.78 13.58 4.34
CA ARG A 259 -3.02 14.83 4.24
C ARG A 259 -3.32 15.75 5.42
N ASP A 260 -4.61 15.97 5.67
CA ASP A 260 -5.08 16.90 6.68
C ASP A 260 -4.76 16.38 8.10
N LEU A 261 -4.91 15.07 8.31
CA LEU A 261 -4.57 14.43 9.58
C LEU A 261 -3.05 14.45 9.86
N TYR A 262 -2.21 14.22 8.85
CA TYR A 262 -0.75 14.35 9.02
C TYR A 262 -0.34 15.77 9.38
N ALA A 263 -0.97 16.77 8.76
CA ALA A 263 -0.72 18.17 9.08
C ALA A 263 -1.15 18.49 10.53
N GLU A 264 -2.33 18.03 10.94
CA GLU A 264 -2.85 18.21 12.30
C GLU A 264 -1.95 17.56 13.36
N LEU A 265 -1.51 16.32 13.13
CA LEU A 265 -0.70 15.56 14.08
C LEU A 265 0.80 15.90 14.01
N GLY A 266 1.23 16.70 13.03
CA GLY A 266 2.64 17.03 12.84
C GLY A 266 3.48 15.87 12.27
N ILE A 267 2.88 14.94 11.53
CA ILE A 267 3.57 13.79 10.93
C ILE A 267 4.36 14.27 9.72
N THR A 268 5.67 14.00 9.75
CA THR A 268 6.62 14.41 8.70
C THR A 268 7.31 13.23 8.02
N LYS A 269 7.06 12.00 8.47
CA LYS A 269 7.71 10.80 7.95
C LYS A 269 6.67 9.74 7.62
N ALA A 270 6.64 9.30 6.36
CA ALA A 270 5.77 8.22 5.92
C ALA A 270 6.41 7.38 4.80
N VAL A 271 6.10 6.08 4.82
CA VAL A 271 6.45 5.13 3.76
C VAL A 271 5.17 4.61 3.15
N SER A 272 5.10 4.63 1.82
CA SER A 272 3.94 4.17 1.05
C SER A 272 4.33 3.27 -0.13
N GLY A 273 3.33 2.70 -0.79
CA GLY A 273 3.37 1.99 -2.06
C GLY A 273 2.22 2.45 -2.96
N HIS A 274 1.41 1.53 -3.49
CA HIS A 274 0.13 1.73 -4.19
C HIS A 274 0.24 2.41 -5.56
N PHE A 275 0.85 3.57 -5.66
CA PHE A 275 1.02 4.26 -6.95
C PHE A 275 2.35 3.84 -7.59
N HIS A 276 2.28 2.85 -8.48
CA HIS A 276 3.45 2.25 -9.12
C HIS A 276 4.23 3.26 -9.96
N GLU A 277 3.54 4.24 -10.53
CA GLU A 277 4.12 5.33 -11.32
C GLU A 277 5.02 6.25 -10.50
N SER A 278 4.77 6.31 -9.19
CA SER A 278 5.53 7.09 -8.22
C SER A 278 6.61 6.27 -7.51
N GLY A 279 6.82 5.03 -7.94
CA GLY A 279 7.80 4.14 -7.32
C GLY A 279 9.19 4.77 -7.29
N HIS A 280 9.84 4.67 -6.12
CA HIS A 280 11.14 5.26 -5.82
C HIS A 280 11.18 6.80 -5.69
N ASN A 281 10.03 7.50 -5.79
CA ASN A 281 9.97 8.90 -5.43
C ASN A 281 10.12 9.08 -3.92
N ALA A 282 10.92 10.09 -3.54
CA ALA A 282 11.14 10.46 -2.16
C ALA A 282 11.35 11.97 -2.02
N HIS A 283 10.61 12.60 -1.13
CA HIS A 283 10.63 14.06 -1.01
C HIS A 283 10.19 14.52 0.40
N ASP A 284 10.33 15.82 0.67
CA ASP A 284 9.78 16.48 1.85
C ASP A 284 8.30 16.90 1.63
N ARG A 285 7.69 17.58 2.60
CA ARG A 285 6.28 18.04 2.50
C ARG A 285 6.02 19.03 1.36
N LEU A 286 7.04 19.69 0.84
CA LEU A 286 6.95 20.63 -0.28
C LEU A 286 7.30 19.98 -1.63
N VAL A 287 7.37 18.65 -1.66
CA VAL A 287 7.75 17.84 -2.84
C VAL A 287 9.16 18.20 -3.36
N ARG A 288 10.06 18.66 -2.48
CA ARG A 288 11.47 18.81 -2.82
C ARG A 288 12.17 17.47 -2.63
N PRO A 289 12.89 16.98 -3.65
CA PRO A 289 13.55 15.68 -3.59
C PRO A 289 14.49 15.55 -2.39
N VAL A 290 14.42 14.44 -1.68
CA VAL A 290 15.39 14.05 -0.65
C VAL A 290 16.44 13.16 -1.30
N GLN A 291 17.72 13.42 -1.02
CA GLN A 291 18.81 12.61 -1.54
C GLN A 291 18.92 11.28 -0.78
N GLU A 292 19.07 10.17 -1.51
CA GLU A 292 19.31 8.84 -0.93
C GLU A 292 20.48 8.84 0.07
N GLY A 293 20.35 8.08 1.15
CA GLY A 293 21.36 7.94 2.19
C GLY A 293 21.50 9.17 3.11
N THR A 294 20.82 10.28 2.81
CA THR A 294 20.85 11.47 3.66
C THR A 294 19.86 11.36 4.79
N LEU A 295 20.31 11.49 6.03
CA LEU A 295 19.45 11.49 7.23
C LEU A 295 18.71 12.82 7.35
N VAL A 296 17.37 12.74 7.31
CA VAL A 296 16.47 13.89 7.35
C VAL A 296 15.41 13.73 8.45
N ASN A 297 14.78 14.83 8.83
CA ASN A 297 13.65 14.83 9.77
C ASN A 297 12.30 14.73 9.05
N GLU A 298 12.30 14.84 7.72
CA GLU A 298 11.10 14.87 6.91
C GLU A 298 11.29 14.02 5.67
N LEU A 299 10.45 13.00 5.48
CA LEU A 299 10.53 12.06 4.35
C LEU A 299 9.15 11.48 4.05
N TYR A 300 8.70 11.65 2.81
CA TYR A 300 7.62 10.88 2.21
C TYR A 300 8.24 10.05 1.09
N TRP A 301 8.09 8.74 1.17
CA TRP A 301 8.77 7.83 0.26
C TRP A 301 7.84 6.73 -0.23
N ASN A 302 7.75 6.57 -1.54
CA ASN A 302 7.08 5.45 -2.19
C ASN A 302 8.15 4.42 -2.58
N THR A 303 8.03 3.21 -2.03
CA THR A 303 9.03 2.16 -2.20
C THR A 303 8.97 1.46 -3.56
N GLY A 304 7.93 1.73 -4.33
CA GLY A 304 7.71 1.16 -5.66
C GLY A 304 7.09 -0.24 -5.63
N GLN A 305 6.96 -0.80 -6.83
CA GLN A 305 6.33 -2.09 -7.09
C GLN A 305 7.37 -3.20 -7.20
N LEU A 306 7.26 -4.23 -6.37
CA LEU A 306 8.22 -5.34 -6.40
C LEU A 306 8.21 -6.11 -7.73
N ASP A 307 7.07 -6.23 -8.39
CA ASP A 307 6.98 -6.87 -9.72
C ASP A 307 7.79 -6.15 -10.82
N SER A 308 8.11 -4.88 -10.60
CA SER A 308 9.02 -4.09 -11.44
C SER A 308 10.46 -4.13 -10.91
N GLY A 309 10.73 -4.99 -9.93
CA GLY A 309 12.04 -5.11 -9.28
C GLY A 309 12.36 -3.97 -8.32
N GLN A 310 11.37 -3.18 -7.91
CA GLN A 310 11.56 -2.04 -7.01
C GLN A 310 11.27 -2.45 -5.56
N THR A 311 12.18 -2.08 -4.69
CA THR A 311 12.10 -2.24 -3.23
C THR A 311 13.03 -1.23 -2.58
N GLY A 312 13.26 -1.30 -1.27
CA GLY A 312 14.24 -0.41 -0.67
C GLY A 312 14.50 -0.63 0.81
N ILE A 313 15.39 0.17 1.35
CA ILE A 313 15.76 0.15 2.77
C ILE A 313 15.46 1.51 3.40
N LEU A 314 14.66 1.48 4.46
CA LEU A 314 14.49 2.60 5.38
C LEU A 314 15.55 2.46 6.50
N THR A 315 16.38 3.46 6.67
CA THR A 315 17.32 3.54 7.79
C THR A 315 16.85 4.57 8.79
N VAL A 316 16.79 4.19 10.06
CA VAL A 316 16.44 5.10 11.16
C VAL A 316 17.63 5.21 12.10
N ARG A 317 18.01 6.46 12.45
CA ARG A 317 19.09 6.77 13.36
C ARG A 317 18.81 8.07 14.09
N ASP A 318 18.80 8.03 15.43
CA ASP A 318 18.58 9.19 16.31
C ASP A 318 17.32 10.01 15.91
N GLY A 319 16.21 9.31 15.60
CA GLY A 319 14.92 9.91 15.21
C GLY A 319 14.87 10.45 13.78
N LYS A 320 16.00 10.46 13.06
CA LYS A 320 16.07 10.82 11.65
C LYS A 320 15.94 9.58 10.77
N VAL A 321 15.52 9.81 9.54
CA VAL A 321 15.34 8.75 8.54
C VAL A 321 16.16 9.03 7.30
N SER A 322 16.63 7.98 6.65
CA SER A 322 17.10 7.99 5.27
C SER A 322 16.54 6.80 4.53
N TYR A 323 16.54 6.86 3.22
CA TYR A 323 16.09 5.77 2.37
C TYR A 323 17.17 5.38 1.37
N GLN A 324 17.05 4.17 0.85
CA GLN A 324 17.82 3.67 -0.27
C GLN A 324 16.86 2.92 -1.21
N ASN A 325 16.73 3.40 -2.43
CA ASN A 325 16.03 2.68 -3.48
C ASN A 325 16.86 1.47 -3.92
N VAL A 326 16.21 0.33 -4.08
CA VAL A 326 16.85 -0.92 -4.50
C VAL A 326 16.16 -1.43 -5.75
N ARG A 327 16.92 -1.66 -6.80
CA ARG A 327 16.47 -2.32 -8.02
C ARG A 327 17.06 -3.73 -8.06
N LEU A 328 16.20 -4.75 -8.01
CA LEU A 328 16.62 -6.13 -7.92
C LEU A 328 17.52 -6.56 -9.07
N GLN A 329 17.27 -6.05 -10.27
CA GLN A 329 18.11 -6.32 -11.44
C GLN A 329 19.60 -5.95 -11.27
N ASP A 330 19.90 -5.02 -10.36
CA ASP A 330 21.27 -4.58 -10.09
C ASP A 330 22.00 -5.55 -9.13
N HIS A 331 21.25 -6.45 -8.47
CA HIS A 331 21.73 -7.37 -7.44
C HIS A 331 21.55 -8.85 -7.79
N LEU A 332 20.57 -9.18 -8.64
CA LEU A 332 20.32 -10.55 -9.10
C LEU A 332 21.07 -10.77 -10.42
N ARG A 333 22.15 -11.54 -10.37
CA ARG A 333 22.93 -11.97 -11.54
C ARG A 333 22.67 -13.44 -11.84
#